data_73c7e807a53e19c17de0d92e8949b412
#
_entry.id   73c7e807a53e19c17de0d92e8949b412
#
_cell.length_a   1.000
_cell.length_b   1.000
_cell.length_c   1.000
_cell.angle_alpha   90.00
_cell.angle_beta   90.00
_cell.angle_gamma   90.00
#
_symmetry.space_group_name_H-M   'P 1'
#
loop_
_entity.id
_entity.type
_entity.pdbx_description
1 polymer ?
#
loop_
_entity_poly.entity_id
_entity_poly.type
_entity_poly.pdbx_seq_one_letter_code
_entity_poly.pdbx_strand_id
1 'polypeptide(L)'
;MQSAFGAGAAEVIVTDGGSFDRTARLAKSAGARVMLSDRLRSRRLNHAAESATGRSLIFLHADTRLPAGGVAAVHEALDDGAIFGGFRLRFAEPQTKLRVAERMINFRSAITRCPWGDQAQFIRRDVFRQLGGFRELPIMDDYELALRLRGSGRSRILPQTVITSGRRFLQKGLWRTAWTNWRIIAKYHAGGDVEELAKMYRR
;
A
#
# COMPACT_ATOMS: atom_id res chain seq x y z
N MET A 1 -5.41 -10.85 6.33
CA MET A 1 -6.81 -10.81 6.73
C MET A 1 -6.95 -10.86 8.25
N GLN A 2 -6.54 -11.94 8.93
CA GLN A 2 -6.60 -12.01 10.40
C GLN A 2 -5.95 -10.80 11.08
N SER A 3 -4.80 -10.33 10.59
CA SER A 3 -4.17 -9.13 11.15
C SER A 3 -4.99 -7.85 10.94
N ALA A 4 -5.79 -7.75 9.89
CA ALA A 4 -6.64 -6.59 9.66
C ALA A 4 -7.81 -6.56 10.65
N PHE A 5 -8.51 -7.69 10.83
CA PHE A 5 -9.54 -7.79 11.85
C PHE A 5 -8.97 -7.61 13.26
N GLY A 6 -7.83 -8.26 13.58
CA GLY A 6 -7.15 -8.10 14.86
C GLY A 6 -6.61 -6.68 15.12
N ALA A 7 -6.43 -5.88 14.07
CA ALA A 7 -6.08 -4.46 14.18
C ALA A 7 -7.29 -3.53 14.38
N GLY A 8 -8.54 -4.08 14.34
CA GLY A 8 -9.77 -3.34 14.56
C GLY A 8 -10.54 -2.95 13.29
N ALA A 9 -10.23 -3.56 12.12
CA ALA A 9 -10.97 -3.27 10.91
C ALA A 9 -12.43 -3.73 11.01
N ALA A 10 -13.39 -2.84 10.74
CA ALA A 10 -14.82 -3.14 10.74
C ALA A 10 -15.24 -4.01 9.56
N GLU A 11 -14.56 -3.85 8.41
CA GLU A 11 -14.72 -4.69 7.23
C GLU A 11 -13.38 -4.94 6.56
N VAL A 12 -13.24 -6.10 5.92
CA VAL A 12 -12.10 -6.45 5.08
C VAL A 12 -12.61 -6.87 3.72
N ILE A 13 -12.17 -6.17 2.66
CA ILE A 13 -12.51 -6.48 1.29
C ILE A 13 -11.24 -7.01 0.61
N VAL A 14 -11.31 -8.22 0.11
CA VAL A 14 -10.22 -8.85 -0.64
C VAL A 14 -10.55 -8.81 -2.12
N THR A 15 -9.71 -8.12 -2.90
CA THR A 15 -9.81 -8.12 -4.36
C THR A 15 -8.90 -9.20 -4.93
N ASP A 16 -9.50 -10.23 -5.51
CA ASP A 16 -8.77 -11.33 -6.13
C ASP A 16 -8.72 -11.17 -7.65
N GLY A 17 -7.53 -11.25 -8.20
CA GLY A 17 -7.25 -11.10 -9.63
C GLY A 17 -7.37 -12.40 -10.43
N GLY A 18 -8.06 -13.42 -9.90
CA GLY A 18 -8.17 -14.73 -10.53
C GLY A 18 -7.15 -15.73 -9.99
N SER A 19 -6.98 -15.80 -8.68
CA SER A 19 -6.14 -16.80 -8.04
C SER A 19 -6.67 -18.22 -8.27
N PHE A 20 -5.82 -19.10 -8.74
CA PHE A 20 -6.15 -20.53 -8.96
C PHE A 20 -6.01 -21.39 -7.69
N ASP A 21 -5.49 -20.81 -6.62
CA ASP A 21 -5.29 -21.46 -5.33
C ASP A 21 -6.48 -21.27 -4.38
N ARG A 22 -6.28 -21.58 -3.09
CA ARG A 22 -7.32 -21.46 -2.06
C ARG A 22 -7.53 -20.02 -1.55
N THR A 23 -6.89 -18.98 -2.15
CA THR A 23 -6.89 -17.60 -1.64
C THR A 23 -8.29 -17.06 -1.40
N ALA A 24 -9.17 -17.09 -2.41
CA ALA A 24 -10.53 -16.58 -2.30
C ALA A 24 -11.35 -17.31 -1.23
N ARG A 25 -11.21 -18.65 -1.15
CA ARG A 25 -11.90 -19.49 -0.15
C ARG A 25 -11.41 -19.17 1.27
N LEU A 26 -10.10 -19.09 1.48
CA LEU A 26 -9.52 -18.73 2.78
C LEU A 26 -9.90 -17.31 3.21
N ALA A 27 -10.02 -16.38 2.25
CA ALA A 27 -10.48 -15.03 2.53
C ALA A 27 -11.92 -15.02 3.04
N LYS A 28 -12.84 -15.72 2.36
CA LYS A 28 -14.23 -15.87 2.79
C LYS A 28 -14.35 -16.56 4.14
N SER A 29 -13.62 -17.65 4.38
CA SER A 29 -13.63 -18.35 5.66
C SER A 29 -13.10 -17.50 6.82
N ALA A 30 -12.25 -16.52 6.54
CA ALA A 30 -11.76 -15.54 7.53
C ALA A 30 -12.72 -14.34 7.73
N GLY A 31 -13.92 -14.34 7.11
CA GLY A 31 -14.91 -13.28 7.26
C GLY A 31 -14.73 -12.09 6.29
N ALA A 32 -13.81 -12.17 5.34
CA ALA A 32 -13.62 -11.10 4.37
C ALA A 32 -14.64 -11.18 3.22
N ARG A 33 -15.08 -10.02 2.76
CA ARG A 33 -15.84 -9.92 1.50
C ARG A 33 -14.87 -10.05 0.33
N VAL A 34 -15.06 -11.04 -0.53
CA VAL A 34 -14.19 -11.30 -1.69
C VAL A 34 -14.84 -10.78 -2.96
N MET A 35 -14.09 -9.97 -3.71
CA MET A 35 -14.47 -9.43 -5.01
C MET A 35 -13.51 -9.99 -6.06
N LEU A 36 -14.04 -10.77 -7.01
CA LEU A 36 -13.28 -11.33 -8.12
C LEU A 36 -13.20 -10.34 -9.27
N SER A 37 -12.05 -10.15 -9.87
CA SER A 37 -11.85 -9.31 -11.04
C SER A 37 -10.49 -9.58 -11.68
N ASP A 38 -10.47 -9.68 -13.00
CA ASP A 38 -9.27 -9.78 -13.85
C ASP A 38 -8.62 -8.42 -14.19
N ARG A 39 -9.24 -7.33 -13.76
CA ARG A 39 -8.82 -5.96 -14.06
C ARG A 39 -7.48 -5.61 -13.41
N LEU A 40 -6.89 -4.50 -13.85
CA LEU A 40 -5.69 -3.90 -13.24
C LEU A 40 -5.86 -3.74 -11.72
N ARG A 41 -4.72 -3.82 -10.97
CA ARG A 41 -4.71 -3.66 -9.52
C ARG A 41 -5.43 -2.39 -9.07
N SER A 42 -5.16 -1.25 -9.70
CA SER A 42 -5.80 0.03 -9.43
C SER A 42 -7.33 -0.03 -9.61
N ARG A 43 -7.83 -0.63 -10.70
CA ARG A 43 -9.27 -0.81 -10.93
C ARG A 43 -9.92 -1.67 -9.84
N ARG A 44 -9.27 -2.78 -9.46
CA ARG A 44 -9.77 -3.63 -8.37
C ARG A 44 -9.87 -2.88 -7.05
N LEU A 45 -8.83 -2.10 -6.72
CA LEU A 45 -8.80 -1.33 -5.49
C LEU A 45 -9.85 -0.21 -5.49
N ASN A 46 -10.05 0.47 -6.62
CA ASN A 46 -11.13 1.47 -6.78
C ASN A 46 -12.50 0.85 -6.56
N HIS A 47 -12.79 -0.26 -7.25
CA HIS A 47 -14.08 -0.95 -7.12
C HIS A 47 -14.33 -1.44 -5.67
N ALA A 48 -13.30 -1.93 -4.97
CA ALA A 48 -13.41 -2.27 -3.56
C ALA A 48 -13.67 -1.03 -2.68
N ALA A 49 -12.97 0.07 -2.94
CA ALA A 49 -13.13 1.31 -2.19
C ALA A 49 -14.51 1.97 -2.39
N GLU A 50 -15.10 1.86 -3.58
CA GLU A 50 -16.47 2.30 -3.86
C GLU A 50 -17.48 1.55 -3.00
N SER A 51 -17.29 0.24 -2.85
CA SER A 51 -18.19 -0.64 -2.09
C SER A 51 -17.93 -0.62 -0.57
N ALA A 52 -16.85 0.02 -0.12
CA ALA A 52 -16.51 0.13 1.29
C ALA A 52 -17.45 1.10 2.01
N THR A 53 -17.80 0.78 3.26
CA THR A 53 -18.72 1.57 4.11
C THR A 53 -17.99 2.44 5.12
N GLY A 54 -16.77 2.05 5.52
CA GLY A 54 -15.97 2.74 6.51
C GLY A 54 -15.64 4.20 6.14
N ARG A 55 -15.41 5.06 7.14
CA ARG A 55 -14.98 6.45 6.95
C ARG A 55 -13.52 6.59 6.47
N SER A 56 -12.73 5.57 6.68
CA SER A 56 -11.32 5.48 6.29
C SER A 56 -11.07 4.21 5.48
N LEU A 57 -10.16 4.29 4.54
CA LEU A 57 -9.68 3.17 3.73
C LEU A 57 -8.24 2.87 4.09
N ILE A 58 -7.90 1.60 4.23
CA ILE A 58 -6.51 1.13 4.40
C ILE A 58 -6.22 0.15 3.27
N PHE A 59 -5.29 0.50 2.38
CA PHE A 59 -4.86 -0.35 1.28
C PHE A 59 -3.70 -1.24 1.74
N LEU A 60 -4.00 -2.52 1.93
CA LEU A 60 -3.08 -3.50 2.49
C LEU A 60 -2.66 -4.51 1.42
N HIS A 61 -1.36 -4.72 1.26
CA HIS A 61 -0.85 -5.79 0.41
C HIS A 61 -1.11 -7.16 1.06
N ALA A 62 -1.29 -8.19 0.23
CA ALA A 62 -1.63 -9.54 0.68
C ALA A 62 -0.54 -10.17 1.60
N ASP A 63 0.71 -9.74 1.46
CA ASP A 63 1.86 -10.17 2.24
C ASP A 63 2.23 -9.21 3.39
N THR A 64 1.35 -8.25 3.69
CA THR A 64 1.55 -7.24 4.73
C THR A 64 0.58 -7.47 5.89
N ARG A 65 1.06 -7.31 7.12
CA ARG A 65 0.28 -7.42 8.35
C ARG A 65 0.19 -6.07 9.06
N LEU A 66 -1.02 -5.70 9.46
CA LEU A 66 -1.25 -4.54 10.31
C LEU A 66 -0.87 -4.86 11.77
N PRO A 67 -0.33 -3.90 12.51
CA PRO A 67 -0.11 -4.03 13.96
C PRO A 67 -1.44 -4.00 14.73
N ALA A 68 -1.48 -4.60 15.90
CA ALA A 68 -2.59 -4.45 16.81
C ALA A 68 -2.85 -2.95 17.10
N GLY A 69 -4.12 -2.54 17.17
CA GLY A 69 -4.50 -1.14 17.32
C GLY A 69 -4.20 -0.25 16.11
N GLY A 70 -3.75 -0.82 14.97
CA GLY A 70 -3.38 -0.04 13.78
C GLY A 70 -4.53 0.79 13.23
N VAL A 71 -5.77 0.28 13.27
CA VAL A 71 -6.95 1.03 12.80
C VAL A 71 -7.27 2.19 13.76
N ALA A 72 -7.14 2.01 15.07
CA ALA A 72 -7.32 3.08 16.04
C ALA A 72 -6.31 4.22 15.81
N ALA A 73 -5.03 3.87 15.57
CA ALA A 73 -3.99 4.85 15.26
C ALA A 73 -4.27 5.61 13.94
N VAL A 74 -4.87 4.95 12.94
CA VAL A 74 -5.33 5.63 11.72
C VAL A 74 -6.43 6.63 12.04
N HIS A 75 -7.43 6.23 12.82
CA HIS A 75 -8.54 7.12 13.19
C HIS A 75 -8.03 8.33 13.96
N GLU A 76 -7.15 8.15 14.95
CA GLU A 76 -6.53 9.22 15.70
C GLU A 76 -5.79 10.22 14.77
N ALA A 77 -4.99 9.71 13.83
CA ALA A 77 -4.30 10.56 12.88
C ALA A 77 -5.25 11.35 11.97
N LEU A 78 -6.37 10.75 11.54
CA LEU A 78 -7.37 11.42 10.71
C LEU A 78 -8.17 12.45 11.51
N ASP A 79 -8.48 12.15 12.78
CA ASP A 79 -9.16 13.07 13.69
C ASP A 79 -8.26 14.26 14.04
N ASP A 80 -6.92 14.07 14.10
CA ASP A 80 -5.89 15.11 14.19
C ASP A 80 -5.70 15.94 12.90
N GLY A 81 -6.55 15.74 11.89
CA GLY A 81 -6.56 16.51 10.65
C GLY A 81 -5.64 15.99 9.54
N ALA A 82 -5.05 14.81 9.66
CA ALA A 82 -4.45 14.16 8.50
C ALA A 82 -5.55 13.71 7.53
N ILE A 83 -5.29 13.78 6.23
CA ILE A 83 -6.19 13.24 5.20
C ILE A 83 -5.75 11.89 4.68
N PHE A 84 -4.45 11.59 4.77
CA PHE A 84 -3.84 10.33 4.36
C PHE A 84 -2.55 10.07 5.11
N GLY A 85 -2.01 8.87 4.92
CA GLY A 85 -0.71 8.50 5.47
C GLY A 85 -0.37 7.04 5.23
N GLY A 86 0.55 6.55 6.02
CA GLY A 86 0.99 5.17 6.04
C GLY A 86 1.70 4.83 7.34
N PHE A 87 2.15 3.62 7.45
CA PHE A 87 2.85 3.11 8.62
C PHE A 87 4.37 3.08 8.37
N ARG A 88 5.15 2.95 9.44
CA ARG A 88 6.51 2.43 9.30
C ARG A 88 6.45 1.00 8.79
N LEU A 89 7.51 0.59 8.12
CA LEU A 89 7.64 -0.75 7.55
C LEU A 89 8.76 -1.52 8.24
N ARG A 90 8.54 -2.81 8.45
CA ARG A 90 9.55 -3.80 8.81
C ARG A 90 9.37 -5.05 7.95
N PHE A 91 10.47 -5.65 7.51
CA PHE A 91 10.42 -6.94 6.82
C PHE A 91 10.30 -8.09 7.82
N ALA A 92 9.54 -9.12 7.43
CA ALA A 92 9.33 -10.31 8.25
C ALA A 92 10.64 -11.10 8.46
N GLU A 93 11.50 -11.08 7.46
CA GLU A 93 12.73 -11.82 7.44
C GLU A 93 13.84 -11.08 8.23
N PRO A 94 14.69 -11.79 9.02
CA PRO A 94 15.58 -11.17 9.99
C PRO A 94 16.93 -10.67 9.43
N GLN A 95 17.18 -10.77 8.12
CA GLN A 95 18.48 -10.48 7.52
C GLN A 95 18.91 -9.01 7.70
N THR A 96 20.18 -8.78 8.08
CA THR A 96 20.74 -7.44 8.34
C THR A 96 20.60 -6.48 7.17
N LYS A 97 20.77 -6.96 5.92
CA LYS A 97 20.57 -6.16 4.72
C LYS A 97 19.15 -5.59 4.59
N LEU A 98 18.14 -6.32 5.09
CA LEU A 98 16.77 -5.84 5.10
C LEU A 98 16.57 -4.73 6.15
N ARG A 99 17.29 -4.78 7.28
CA ARG A 99 17.26 -3.68 8.29
C ARG A 99 17.76 -2.36 7.70
N VAL A 100 18.75 -2.42 6.80
CA VAL A 100 19.22 -1.23 6.06
C VAL A 100 18.12 -0.71 5.12
N ALA A 101 17.48 -1.61 4.35
CA ALA A 101 16.38 -1.23 3.47
C ALA A 101 15.22 -0.59 4.23
N GLU A 102 14.82 -1.16 5.37
CA GLU A 102 13.77 -0.61 6.25
C GLU A 102 14.08 0.82 6.69
N ARG A 103 15.30 1.06 7.14
CA ARG A 103 15.72 2.41 7.56
C ARG A 103 15.63 3.40 6.40
N MET A 104 16.09 3.01 5.22
CA MET A 104 16.03 3.85 4.02
C MET A 104 14.58 4.15 3.60
N ILE A 105 13.70 3.14 3.59
CA ILE A 105 12.29 3.29 3.23
C ILE A 105 11.58 4.19 4.25
N ASN A 106 11.75 3.92 5.54
CA ASN A 106 11.13 4.69 6.61
C ASN A 106 11.63 6.14 6.65
N PHE A 107 12.92 6.36 6.44
CA PHE A 107 13.51 7.71 6.36
C PHE A 107 12.95 8.48 5.16
N ARG A 108 12.95 7.86 3.98
CA ARG A 108 12.37 8.46 2.77
C ARG A 108 10.91 8.90 3.02
N SER A 109 10.05 7.99 3.49
CA SER A 109 8.63 8.30 3.69
C SER A 109 8.40 9.34 4.77
N ALA A 110 9.22 9.39 5.82
CA ALA A 110 9.17 10.43 6.86
C ALA A 110 9.47 11.82 6.30
N ILE A 111 10.49 11.96 5.43
CA ILE A 111 10.86 13.23 4.81
C ILE A 111 9.90 13.60 3.69
N THR A 112 9.64 12.70 2.76
CA THR A 112 8.81 13.00 1.59
C THR A 112 7.33 13.08 1.90
N ARG A 113 6.89 12.53 3.05
CA ARG A 113 5.49 12.35 3.42
C ARG A 113 4.69 11.60 2.35
N CYS A 114 5.37 10.70 1.64
CA CYS A 114 4.84 9.91 0.54
C CYS A 114 5.05 8.41 0.85
N PRO A 115 4.17 7.77 1.65
CA PRO A 115 4.22 6.34 1.87
C PRO A 115 3.90 5.60 0.58
N TRP A 116 4.52 4.42 0.38
CA TRP A 116 4.20 3.55 -0.74
C TRP A 116 3.22 2.45 -0.30
N GLY A 117 2.71 1.66 -1.24
CA GLY A 117 1.69 0.66 -0.97
C GLY A 117 2.09 -0.41 0.06
N ASP A 118 3.39 -0.75 0.15
CA ASP A 118 3.94 -1.67 1.16
C ASP A 118 3.90 -1.13 2.60
N GLN A 119 3.65 0.18 2.76
CA GLN A 119 3.47 0.86 4.03
C GLN A 119 2.00 0.97 4.47
N ALA A 120 1.10 0.17 3.89
CA ALA A 120 -0.33 0.17 4.18
C ALA A 120 -0.93 1.58 4.18
N GLN A 121 -0.99 2.19 2.99
CA GLN A 121 -1.54 3.53 2.83
C GLN A 121 -2.96 3.60 3.40
N PHE A 122 -3.22 4.63 4.21
CA PHE A 122 -4.56 4.95 4.69
C PHE A 122 -5.00 6.33 4.20
N ILE A 123 -6.29 6.50 4.01
CA ILE A 123 -6.87 7.73 3.48
C ILE A 123 -8.32 7.89 3.96
N ARG A 124 -8.77 9.12 4.15
CA ARG A 124 -10.18 9.44 4.32
C ARG A 124 -10.95 9.07 3.05
N ARG A 125 -12.06 8.34 3.20
CA ARG A 125 -12.85 7.86 2.06
C ARG A 125 -13.41 8.98 1.20
N ASP A 126 -13.86 10.08 1.81
CA ASP A 126 -14.37 11.24 1.08
C ASP A 126 -13.28 11.89 0.21
N VAL A 127 -12.06 12.05 0.75
CA VAL A 127 -10.91 12.57 0.00
C VAL A 127 -10.52 11.62 -1.14
N PHE A 128 -10.52 10.30 -0.90
CA PHE A 128 -10.24 9.32 -1.95
C PHE A 128 -11.22 9.45 -3.12
N ARG A 129 -12.53 9.58 -2.81
CA ARG A 129 -13.58 9.77 -3.82
C ARG A 129 -13.44 11.10 -4.57
N GLN A 130 -13.19 12.20 -3.86
CA GLN A 130 -12.98 13.53 -4.47
C GLN A 130 -11.81 13.54 -5.45
N LEU A 131 -10.74 12.79 -5.16
CA LEU A 131 -9.58 12.67 -6.04
C LEU A 131 -9.76 11.67 -7.19
N GLY A 132 -10.91 10.98 -7.28
CA GLY A 132 -11.17 9.97 -8.30
C GLY A 132 -10.42 8.65 -8.10
N GLY A 133 -9.92 8.38 -6.88
CA GLY A 133 -9.24 7.14 -6.56
C GLY A 133 -7.85 6.97 -7.19
N PHE A 134 -7.42 5.72 -7.36
CA PHE A 134 -6.19 5.37 -8.08
C PHE A 134 -6.34 5.60 -9.57
N ARG A 135 -5.33 6.17 -10.22
CA ARG A 135 -5.24 6.17 -11.68
C ARG A 135 -4.97 4.76 -12.21
N GLU A 136 -5.49 4.45 -13.39
CA GLU A 136 -5.32 3.15 -14.05
C GLU A 136 -3.91 3.00 -14.62
N LEU A 137 -2.95 2.80 -13.74
CA LEU A 137 -1.55 2.62 -14.10
C LEU A 137 -1.13 1.16 -13.92
N PRO A 138 -0.29 0.61 -14.81
CA PRO A 138 0.23 -0.76 -14.68
C PRO A 138 1.25 -0.90 -13.56
N ILE A 139 1.79 0.22 -13.07
CA ILE A 139 2.72 0.38 -11.95
C ILE A 139 2.64 1.80 -11.40
N MET A 140 3.11 2.03 -10.19
CA MET A 140 3.19 3.35 -9.54
C MET A 140 1.83 3.96 -9.17
N ASP A 141 0.75 3.21 -9.20
CA ASP A 141 -0.59 3.66 -8.84
C ASP A 141 -0.66 4.20 -7.41
N ASP A 142 0.01 3.54 -6.47
CA ASP A 142 0.14 3.94 -5.06
C ASP A 142 1.02 5.20 -4.87
N TYR A 143 2.11 5.28 -5.62
CA TYR A 143 3.00 6.44 -5.59
C TYR A 143 2.34 7.68 -6.19
N GLU A 144 1.67 7.53 -7.32
CA GLU A 144 0.92 8.59 -8.01
C GLU A 144 -0.17 9.15 -7.10
N LEU A 145 -0.95 8.27 -6.45
CA LEU A 145 -1.97 8.69 -5.49
C LEU A 145 -1.35 9.48 -4.33
N ALA A 146 -0.24 8.99 -3.77
CA ALA A 146 0.45 9.69 -2.68
C ALA A 146 0.98 11.07 -3.09
N LEU A 147 1.43 11.25 -4.33
CA LEU A 147 1.85 12.55 -4.86
C LEU A 147 0.68 13.54 -4.94
N ARG A 148 -0.48 13.11 -5.47
CA ARG A 148 -1.70 13.95 -5.51
C ARG A 148 -2.16 14.33 -4.11
N LEU A 149 -2.18 13.38 -3.19
CA LEU A 149 -2.60 13.58 -1.81
C LEU A 149 -1.69 14.54 -1.06
N ARG A 150 -0.37 14.49 -1.30
CA ARG A 150 0.60 15.41 -0.69
C ARG A 150 0.30 16.87 -1.02
N GLY A 151 -0.23 17.15 -2.21
CA GLY A 151 -0.67 18.49 -2.62
C GLY A 151 -2.04 18.89 -2.05
N SER A 152 -2.83 17.95 -1.54
CA SER A 152 -4.22 18.16 -1.15
C SER A 152 -4.41 18.36 0.36
N GLY A 153 -3.41 18.03 1.20
CA GLY A 153 -3.54 18.21 2.63
C GLY A 153 -2.46 17.50 3.46
N ARG A 154 -2.70 17.45 4.77
CA ARG A 154 -1.74 16.95 5.75
C ARG A 154 -1.62 15.43 5.67
N SER A 155 -0.38 14.93 5.59
CA SER A 155 -0.08 13.50 5.66
C SER A 155 0.57 13.12 6.98
N ARG A 156 0.42 11.85 7.40
CA ARG A 156 1.04 11.31 8.61
C ARG A 156 1.68 9.94 8.37
N ILE A 157 2.94 9.80 8.75
CA ILE A 157 3.59 8.48 8.85
C ILE A 157 3.48 8.04 10.30
N LEU A 158 2.70 6.98 10.54
CA LEU A 158 2.46 6.47 11.88
C LEU A 158 3.70 5.76 12.43
N PRO A 159 4.00 5.90 13.74
CA PRO A 159 5.12 5.22 14.38
C PRO A 159 4.91 3.70 14.49
N GLN A 160 3.65 3.24 14.49
CA GLN A 160 3.32 1.82 14.43
C GLN A 160 3.89 1.20 13.16
N THR A 161 4.25 -0.09 13.24
CA THR A 161 5.00 -0.76 12.18
C THR A 161 4.20 -1.89 11.56
N VAL A 162 4.01 -1.84 10.26
CA VAL A 162 3.52 -2.98 9.46
C VAL A 162 4.65 -3.97 9.19
N ILE A 163 4.32 -5.25 9.10
CA ILE A 163 5.27 -6.31 8.77
C ILE A 163 4.93 -6.82 7.37
N THR A 164 5.86 -6.70 6.44
CA THR A 164 5.71 -7.12 5.05
C THR A 164 6.81 -8.07 4.62
N SER A 165 6.66 -8.73 3.46
CA SER A 165 7.67 -9.66 2.94
C SER A 165 8.82 -8.93 2.26
N GLY A 166 10.05 -9.29 2.65
CA GLY A 166 11.29 -8.83 2.01
C GLY A 166 11.77 -9.71 0.84
N ARG A 167 10.96 -10.70 0.41
CA ARG A 167 11.35 -11.68 -0.63
C ARG A 167 11.96 -11.05 -1.86
N ARG A 168 11.38 -9.95 -2.35
CA ARG A 168 11.88 -9.25 -3.55
C ARG A 168 13.30 -8.73 -3.35
N PHE A 169 13.59 -8.12 -2.19
CA PHE A 169 14.92 -7.64 -1.85
C PHE A 169 15.92 -8.79 -1.68
N LEU A 170 15.45 -9.94 -1.20
CA LEU A 170 16.28 -11.13 -1.04
C LEU A 170 16.60 -11.77 -2.39
N GLN A 171 15.62 -11.86 -3.29
CA GLN A 171 15.78 -12.49 -4.61
C GLN A 171 16.56 -11.63 -5.59
N LYS A 172 16.22 -10.34 -5.67
CA LYS A 172 16.84 -9.41 -6.65
C LYS A 172 18.07 -8.66 -6.10
N GLY A 173 18.31 -8.73 -4.79
CA GLY A 173 19.35 -7.97 -4.09
C GLY A 173 18.92 -6.55 -3.72
N LEU A 174 19.44 -6.07 -2.57
CA LEU A 174 19.08 -4.77 -2.00
C LEU A 174 19.39 -3.61 -2.96
N TRP A 175 20.64 -3.51 -3.39
CA TRP A 175 21.12 -2.38 -4.18
C TRP A 175 20.48 -2.37 -5.58
N ARG A 176 20.32 -3.53 -6.21
CA ARG A 176 19.64 -3.65 -7.51
C ARG A 176 18.18 -3.21 -7.39
N THR A 177 17.47 -3.64 -6.36
CA THR A 177 16.07 -3.24 -6.13
C THR A 177 15.96 -1.74 -5.87
N ALA A 178 16.80 -1.19 -5.00
CA ALA A 178 16.82 0.25 -4.70
C ALA A 178 17.12 1.08 -5.94
N TRP A 179 18.13 0.70 -6.73
CA TRP A 179 18.49 1.36 -7.98
C TRP A 179 17.38 1.30 -9.02
N THR A 180 16.75 0.12 -9.18
CA THR A 180 15.61 -0.04 -10.11
C THR A 180 14.46 0.88 -9.72
N ASN A 181 14.09 0.92 -8.42
CA ASN A 181 13.02 1.79 -7.93
C ASN A 181 13.37 3.28 -8.15
N TRP A 182 14.61 3.68 -7.87
CA TRP A 182 15.06 5.06 -8.11
C TRP A 182 15.00 5.44 -9.60
N ARG A 183 15.48 4.58 -10.49
CA ARG A 183 15.39 4.81 -11.95
C ARG A 183 13.95 4.92 -12.44
N ILE A 184 13.04 4.09 -11.92
CA ILE A 184 11.63 4.14 -12.26
C ILE A 184 11.03 5.48 -11.83
N ILE A 185 11.30 5.94 -10.61
CA ILE A 185 10.83 7.24 -10.11
C ILE A 185 11.38 8.38 -10.97
N ALA A 186 12.69 8.38 -11.23
CA ALA A 186 13.31 9.42 -12.03
C ALA A 186 12.71 9.50 -13.44
N LYS A 187 12.53 8.35 -14.10
CA LYS A 187 11.89 8.28 -15.41
C LYS A 187 10.41 8.69 -15.37
N TYR A 188 9.68 8.30 -14.33
CA TYR A 188 8.28 8.71 -14.15
C TYR A 188 8.15 10.24 -14.09
N HIS A 189 9.00 10.92 -13.31
CA HIS A 189 9.02 12.38 -13.24
C HIS A 189 9.51 13.06 -14.52
N ALA A 190 10.29 12.37 -15.33
CA ALA A 190 10.70 12.83 -16.65
C ALA A 190 9.64 12.60 -17.76
N GLY A 191 8.43 12.13 -17.40
CA GLY A 191 7.36 11.85 -18.36
C GLY A 191 7.51 10.55 -19.13
N GLY A 192 8.29 9.59 -18.61
CA GLY A 192 8.51 8.29 -19.24
C GLY A 192 7.24 7.45 -19.32
N ASP A 193 7.14 6.61 -20.35
CA ASP A 193 6.01 5.71 -20.57
C ASP A 193 5.87 4.69 -19.44
N VAL A 194 4.70 4.67 -18.80
CA VAL A 194 4.41 3.80 -17.65
C VAL A 194 4.39 2.31 -17.99
N GLU A 195 4.10 1.93 -19.25
CA GLU A 195 4.20 0.54 -19.70
C GLU A 195 5.66 0.08 -19.76
N GLU A 196 6.56 0.94 -20.23
CA GLU A 196 8.00 0.65 -20.21
C GLU A 196 8.52 0.55 -18.76
N LEU A 197 8.06 1.44 -17.87
CA LEU A 197 8.40 1.38 -16.46
C LEU A 197 7.93 0.07 -15.82
N ALA A 198 6.74 -0.41 -16.18
CA ALA A 198 6.23 -1.70 -15.71
C ALA A 198 7.08 -2.87 -16.19
N LYS A 199 7.55 -2.86 -17.44
CA LYS A 199 8.51 -3.86 -17.97
C LYS A 199 9.84 -3.83 -17.21
N MET A 200 10.37 -2.64 -16.90
CA MET A 200 11.58 -2.50 -16.08
C MET A 200 11.42 -3.05 -14.65
N TYR A 201 10.25 -2.88 -14.06
CA TYR A 201 9.96 -3.35 -12.71
C TYR A 201 9.87 -4.88 -12.61
N ARG A 202 9.34 -5.53 -13.65
CA ARG A 202 9.17 -7.00 -13.70
C ARG A 202 10.48 -7.76 -13.93
N ARG A 203 11.47 -7.15 -14.62
CA ARG A 203 12.83 -7.70 -14.82
C ARG A 203 13.60 -7.73 -13.49
#